data_f6f51adfafdb5299472f5c15826a186e
#
_entry.id   f6f51adfafdb5299472f5c15826a186e
#
_cell.length_a   1.000
_cell.length_b   1.000
_cell.length_c   1.000
_cell.angle_alpha   90.00
_cell.angle_beta   90.00
_cell.angle_gamma   90.00
#
_symmetry.space_group_name_H-M   'P 1'
#
loop_
_entity.id
_entity.type
_entity.pdbx_description
1 polymer ?
#
loop_
_entity_poly.entity_id
_entity_poly.type
_entity_poly.pdbx_seq_one_letter_code
_entity_poly.pdbx_strand_id
1 'polypeptide(L)'
;YDISTATYVQNFSVSSQETFPTDVTFNNDGTKMFVLGATGDDVNEYSLTTGFDVSTATYVQNFSVSSQETIPTGIAFNNDGTKMYILGDAGNDVNEYSLSTAFDVSSASFAGNSEIFSVSSQEVNPMGITFNNDGTKMFVIGYSGDDVNEYSLSTAFDVSTASYVQVFSVLAQEANPMGITFNNDGTKMYVVGEIGNDVNEYSLD
;
A
#
# COMPACT_ATOMS: atom_id res chain seq x y z
N TYR A 1 -1.34 -3.20 19.25
CA TYR A 1 -2.26 -4.27 18.82
C TYR A 1 -1.68 -5.63 19.23
N ASP A 2 -2.55 -6.58 19.67
CA ASP A 2 -2.19 -7.95 20.04
C ASP A 2 -2.90 -8.93 19.08
N ILE A 3 -2.17 -9.45 18.11
CA ILE A 3 -2.72 -10.35 17.10
C ILE A 3 -3.02 -11.77 17.65
N SER A 4 -2.48 -12.13 18.84
CA SER A 4 -2.78 -13.41 19.47
C SER A 4 -4.24 -13.54 19.91
N THR A 5 -4.95 -12.40 19.99
CA THR A 5 -6.38 -12.33 20.33
C THR A 5 -7.29 -12.25 19.10
N ALA A 6 -6.72 -12.31 17.90
CA ALA A 6 -7.50 -12.19 16.67
C ALA A 6 -8.50 -13.33 16.50
N THR A 7 -9.73 -12.99 16.11
CA THR A 7 -10.78 -13.95 15.76
C THR A 7 -11.35 -13.58 14.41
N TYR A 8 -11.60 -14.59 13.58
CA TYR A 8 -12.27 -14.37 12.30
C TYR A 8 -13.69 -13.80 12.53
N VAL A 9 -14.02 -12.74 11.81
CA VAL A 9 -15.35 -12.10 11.87
C VAL A 9 -16.15 -12.42 10.61
N GLN A 10 -15.65 -12.04 9.43
CA GLN A 10 -16.38 -12.13 8.18
C GLN A 10 -15.47 -11.92 6.97
N ASN A 11 -16.01 -12.10 5.77
CA ASN A 11 -15.37 -11.76 4.51
C ASN A 11 -16.33 -11.00 3.60
N PHE A 12 -15.77 -10.32 2.60
CA PHE A 12 -16.46 -9.70 1.48
C PHE A 12 -15.74 -10.09 0.20
N SER A 13 -16.48 -10.55 -0.82
CA SER A 13 -15.88 -10.96 -2.09
C SER A 13 -15.78 -9.77 -3.05
N VAL A 14 -14.58 -9.53 -3.55
CA VAL A 14 -14.28 -8.53 -4.57
C VAL A 14 -14.19 -9.10 -5.97
N SER A 15 -14.41 -10.41 -6.13
CA SER A 15 -14.17 -11.16 -7.37
C SER A 15 -15.01 -10.73 -8.58
N SER A 16 -16.05 -9.94 -8.37
CA SER A 16 -16.83 -9.34 -9.47
C SER A 16 -16.13 -8.16 -10.13
N GLN A 17 -15.19 -7.53 -9.47
CA GLN A 17 -14.40 -6.40 -9.92
C GLN A 17 -12.95 -6.80 -10.16
N GLU A 18 -12.36 -7.56 -9.21
CA GLU A 18 -10.97 -7.95 -9.27
C GLU A 18 -10.78 -9.44 -8.91
N THR A 19 -10.11 -10.20 -9.76
CA THR A 19 -9.84 -11.63 -9.56
C THR A 19 -8.43 -11.92 -9.04
N PHE A 20 -7.55 -10.93 -9.07
CA PHE A 20 -6.21 -10.99 -8.48
C PHE A 20 -5.93 -9.71 -7.65
N PRO A 21 -6.63 -9.55 -6.51
CA PRO A 21 -6.38 -8.41 -5.63
C PRO A 21 -4.98 -8.51 -5.03
N THR A 22 -4.24 -7.41 -5.04
CA THR A 22 -2.86 -7.33 -4.55
C THR A 22 -2.74 -6.60 -3.24
N ASP A 23 -3.58 -5.58 -3.00
CA ASP A 23 -3.53 -4.80 -1.77
C ASP A 23 -4.90 -4.21 -1.42
N VAL A 24 -5.08 -3.84 -0.15
CA VAL A 24 -6.29 -3.22 0.38
C VAL A 24 -5.96 -2.13 1.38
N THR A 25 -6.63 -0.99 1.24
CA THR A 25 -6.52 0.11 2.20
C THR A 25 -7.87 0.78 2.45
N PHE A 26 -7.95 1.60 3.49
CA PHE A 26 -9.17 2.33 3.87
C PHE A 26 -8.87 3.82 4.00
N ASN A 27 -9.92 4.64 3.90
CA ASN A 27 -9.84 6.01 4.36
C ASN A 27 -9.85 6.07 5.90
N ASN A 28 -9.63 7.26 6.46
CA ASN A 28 -9.38 7.44 7.90
C ASN A 28 -10.52 6.98 8.82
N ASP A 29 -11.77 7.08 8.38
CA ASP A 29 -12.95 6.69 9.15
C ASP A 29 -13.51 5.31 8.76
N GLY A 30 -12.87 4.64 7.80
CA GLY A 30 -13.24 3.32 7.32
C GLY A 30 -14.52 3.27 6.48
N THR A 31 -15.07 4.42 6.09
CA THR A 31 -16.28 4.48 5.26
C THR A 31 -16.02 4.19 3.79
N LYS A 32 -14.73 4.17 3.39
CA LYS A 32 -14.29 3.77 2.06
C LYS A 32 -13.19 2.71 2.16
N MET A 33 -13.26 1.71 1.30
CA MET A 33 -12.25 0.67 1.10
C MET A 33 -11.77 0.74 -0.34
N PHE A 34 -10.48 0.59 -0.54
CA PHE A 34 -9.83 0.57 -1.85
C PHE A 34 -9.10 -0.75 -2.03
N VAL A 35 -9.41 -1.44 -3.12
CA VAL A 35 -8.77 -2.72 -3.48
C VAL A 35 -7.99 -2.50 -4.77
N LEU A 36 -6.68 -2.68 -4.68
CA LEU A 36 -5.79 -2.70 -5.84
C LEU A 36 -5.78 -4.09 -6.45
N GLY A 37 -5.70 -4.18 -7.77
CA GLY A 37 -5.64 -5.47 -8.43
C GLY A 37 -4.87 -5.48 -9.74
N ALA A 38 -4.25 -6.62 -10.01
CA ALA A 38 -3.39 -6.84 -11.17
C ALA A 38 -4.12 -7.47 -12.37
N THR A 39 -5.42 -7.80 -12.26
CA THR A 39 -6.19 -8.24 -13.44
C THR A 39 -6.73 -7.06 -14.23
N GLY A 40 -7.21 -6.03 -13.52
CA GLY A 40 -7.74 -4.80 -14.12
C GLY A 40 -6.70 -3.69 -14.24
N ASP A 41 -5.54 -3.83 -13.60
CA ASP A 41 -4.57 -2.75 -13.39
C ASP A 41 -5.28 -1.50 -12.89
N ASP A 42 -6.08 -1.67 -11.84
CA ASP A 42 -6.94 -0.61 -11.33
C ASP A 42 -7.10 -0.60 -9.80
N VAL A 43 -7.61 0.51 -9.32
CA VAL A 43 -8.04 0.69 -7.92
C VAL A 43 -9.56 0.68 -7.88
N ASN A 44 -10.14 -0.28 -7.19
CA ASN A 44 -11.58 -0.46 -7.02
C ASN A 44 -12.03 0.18 -5.69
N GLU A 45 -12.93 1.17 -5.76
CA GLU A 45 -13.48 1.87 -4.60
C GLU A 45 -14.79 1.25 -4.16
N TYR A 46 -14.92 1.02 -2.85
CA TYR A 46 -16.14 0.55 -2.18
C TYR A 46 -16.55 1.54 -1.08
N SER A 47 -17.84 1.81 -0.96
CA SER A 47 -18.41 2.54 0.19
C SER A 47 -18.90 1.56 1.26
N LEU A 48 -18.66 1.88 2.53
CA LEU A 48 -19.11 1.11 3.68
C LEU A 48 -20.10 1.96 4.49
N THR A 49 -21.28 1.42 4.76
CA THR A 49 -22.28 2.13 5.59
C THR A 49 -21.93 2.13 7.08
N THR A 50 -21.07 1.20 7.49
CA THR A 50 -20.45 1.16 8.82
C THR A 50 -18.93 1.10 8.64
N GLY A 51 -18.22 2.08 9.20
CA GLY A 51 -16.76 2.18 9.03
C GLY A 51 -16.05 0.89 9.47
N PHE A 52 -15.15 0.40 8.60
CA PHE A 52 -14.35 -0.83 8.75
C PHE A 52 -15.18 -2.13 8.82
N ASP A 53 -16.50 -2.09 8.54
CA ASP A 53 -17.32 -3.29 8.46
C ASP A 53 -17.50 -3.70 6.99
N VAL A 54 -16.65 -4.64 6.52
CA VAL A 54 -16.64 -5.08 5.13
C VAL A 54 -17.93 -5.75 4.66
N SER A 55 -18.79 -6.23 5.59
CA SER A 55 -20.09 -6.79 5.22
C SER A 55 -21.04 -5.72 4.66
N THR A 56 -20.77 -4.44 4.94
CA THR A 56 -21.55 -3.31 4.46
C THR A 56 -21.01 -2.69 3.18
N ALA A 57 -19.95 -3.27 2.61
CA ALA A 57 -19.27 -2.73 1.43
C ALA A 57 -20.16 -2.82 0.18
N THR A 58 -20.14 -1.76 -0.61
CA THR A 58 -20.81 -1.68 -1.91
C THR A 58 -19.85 -1.05 -2.91
N TYR A 59 -19.66 -1.70 -4.06
CA TYR A 59 -18.82 -1.17 -5.14
C TYR A 59 -19.36 0.17 -5.62
N VAL A 60 -18.45 1.13 -5.82
CA VAL A 60 -18.76 2.48 -6.30
C VAL A 60 -18.23 2.67 -7.72
N GLN A 61 -16.91 2.52 -7.89
CA GLN A 61 -16.20 2.85 -9.13
C GLN A 61 -14.79 2.29 -9.12
N ASN A 62 -14.08 2.42 -10.24
CA ASN A 62 -12.66 2.13 -10.31
C ASN A 62 -11.89 3.24 -11.05
N PHE A 63 -10.57 3.21 -10.88
CA PHE A 63 -9.61 4.05 -11.60
C PHE A 63 -8.47 3.19 -12.14
N SER A 64 -8.26 3.20 -13.47
CA SER A 64 -7.19 2.44 -14.09
C SER A 64 -5.83 3.13 -13.91
N VAL A 65 -4.83 2.35 -13.49
CA VAL A 65 -3.43 2.75 -13.36
C VAL A 65 -2.55 2.18 -14.47
N SER A 66 -3.12 1.40 -15.40
CA SER A 66 -2.43 0.64 -16.44
C SER A 66 -1.53 1.47 -17.37
N SER A 67 -1.76 2.78 -17.45
CA SER A 67 -0.90 3.69 -18.23
C SER A 67 0.47 3.94 -17.59
N GLN A 68 0.58 3.74 -16.27
CA GLN A 68 1.81 3.91 -15.49
C GLN A 68 2.32 2.57 -14.98
N GLU A 69 1.42 1.69 -14.54
CA GLU A 69 1.78 0.40 -13.94
C GLU A 69 0.85 -0.72 -14.40
N THR A 70 1.42 -1.82 -14.90
CA THR A 70 0.70 -3.00 -15.40
C THR A 70 0.81 -4.22 -14.49
N ILE A 71 1.56 -4.12 -13.41
CA ILE A 71 1.64 -5.12 -12.33
C ILE A 71 1.61 -4.36 -11.00
N PRO A 72 0.48 -3.70 -10.65
CA PRO A 72 0.38 -2.94 -9.41
C PRO A 72 0.36 -3.89 -8.20
N THR A 73 1.20 -3.61 -7.20
CA THR A 73 1.42 -4.47 -6.04
C THR A 73 1.03 -3.85 -4.71
N GLY A 74 1.16 -2.53 -4.57
CA GLY A 74 0.86 -1.83 -3.32
C GLY A 74 0.17 -0.48 -3.53
N ILE A 75 -0.72 -0.12 -2.59
CA ILE A 75 -1.45 1.16 -2.58
C ILE A 75 -1.34 1.85 -1.23
N ALA A 76 -1.10 3.16 -1.26
CA ALA A 76 -1.18 4.00 -0.08
C ALA A 76 -1.84 5.34 -0.41
N PHE A 77 -2.35 6.02 0.62
CA PHE A 77 -2.82 7.40 0.54
C PHE A 77 -2.06 8.28 1.54
N ASN A 78 -2.01 9.58 1.25
CA ASN A 78 -1.63 10.54 2.29
C ASN A 78 -2.78 10.75 3.29
N ASN A 79 -2.50 11.43 4.40
CA ASN A 79 -3.44 11.55 5.52
C ASN A 79 -4.76 12.24 5.18
N ASP A 80 -4.76 13.17 4.24
CA ASP A 80 -5.97 13.91 3.84
C ASP A 80 -6.66 13.32 2.60
N GLY A 81 -6.10 12.25 2.02
CA GLY A 81 -6.66 11.56 0.85
C GLY A 81 -6.57 12.32 -0.45
N THR A 82 -5.77 13.37 -0.52
CA THR A 82 -5.58 14.16 -1.76
C THR A 82 -4.49 13.59 -2.66
N LYS A 83 -3.70 12.62 -2.16
CA LYS A 83 -2.69 11.89 -2.91
C LYS A 83 -2.87 10.38 -2.75
N MET A 84 -2.67 9.65 -3.84
CA MET A 84 -2.64 8.19 -3.90
C MET A 84 -1.31 7.77 -4.51
N TYR A 85 -0.72 6.70 -3.98
CA TYR A 85 0.54 6.13 -4.43
C TYR A 85 0.31 4.70 -4.85
N ILE A 86 0.80 4.36 -6.03
CA ILE A 86 0.77 2.99 -6.58
C ILE A 86 2.20 2.52 -6.74
N LEU A 87 2.54 1.47 -6.02
CA LEU A 87 3.77 0.71 -6.18
C LEU A 87 3.53 -0.39 -7.21
N GLY A 88 4.51 -0.67 -8.06
CA GLY A 88 4.39 -1.74 -9.01
C GLY A 88 5.69 -2.42 -9.40
N ASP A 89 5.55 -3.67 -9.85
CA ASP A 89 6.65 -4.56 -10.21
C ASP A 89 7.10 -4.35 -11.67
N ALA A 90 6.23 -3.87 -12.57
CA ALA A 90 6.63 -3.62 -13.96
C ALA A 90 7.58 -2.44 -14.10
N GLY A 91 7.35 -1.35 -13.34
CA GLY A 91 8.22 -0.17 -13.31
C GLY A 91 9.30 -0.24 -12.24
N ASN A 92 9.12 -1.05 -11.21
CA ASN A 92 9.89 -1.02 -9.97
C ASN A 92 9.94 0.40 -9.41
N ASP A 93 8.76 1.01 -9.32
CA ASP A 93 8.64 2.41 -8.93
C ASP A 93 7.35 2.70 -8.16
N VAL A 94 7.31 3.89 -7.58
CA VAL A 94 6.12 4.47 -6.94
C VAL A 94 5.60 5.58 -7.83
N ASN A 95 4.35 5.47 -8.25
CA ASN A 95 3.64 6.44 -9.08
C ASN A 95 2.69 7.26 -8.21
N GLU A 96 2.83 8.59 -8.20
CA GLU A 96 1.97 9.49 -7.44
C GLU A 96 0.79 9.98 -8.30
N TYR A 97 -0.40 9.97 -7.70
CA TYR A 97 -1.64 10.51 -8.27
C TYR A 97 -2.22 11.58 -7.34
N SER A 98 -2.67 12.69 -7.94
CA SER A 98 -3.40 13.74 -7.22
C SER A 98 -4.90 13.49 -7.34
N LEU A 99 -5.63 13.61 -6.21
CA LEU A 99 -7.08 13.52 -6.16
C LEU A 99 -7.68 14.90 -5.88
N SER A 100 -8.54 15.38 -6.79
CA SER A 100 -9.21 16.68 -6.62
C SER A 100 -10.31 16.64 -5.55
N THR A 101 -10.79 15.45 -5.23
CA THR A 101 -11.70 15.16 -4.11
C THR A 101 -11.05 14.07 -3.26
N ALA A 102 -10.88 14.34 -1.95
CA ALA A 102 -10.22 13.43 -1.04
C ALA A 102 -10.84 12.03 -1.05
N PHE A 103 -10.01 11.00 -1.21
CA PHE A 103 -10.43 9.60 -1.22
C PHE A 103 -11.52 9.29 -2.26
N ASP A 104 -11.54 9.97 -3.40
CA ASP A 104 -12.43 9.69 -4.53
C ASP A 104 -11.56 9.34 -5.75
N VAL A 105 -11.43 8.04 -6.05
CA VAL A 105 -10.54 7.59 -7.12
C VAL A 105 -10.97 8.06 -8.50
N SER A 106 -12.25 8.40 -8.73
CA SER A 106 -12.69 8.97 -9.99
C SER A 106 -12.11 10.38 -10.27
N SER A 107 -11.67 11.04 -9.20
CA SER A 107 -11.03 12.35 -9.26
C SER A 107 -9.51 12.28 -9.40
N ALA A 108 -8.93 11.06 -9.45
CA ALA A 108 -7.51 10.85 -9.53
C ALA A 108 -6.96 11.25 -10.91
N SER A 109 -5.78 11.83 -10.90
CA SER A 109 -4.99 12.12 -12.09
C SER A 109 -3.52 11.87 -11.81
N PHE A 110 -2.81 11.26 -12.75
CA PHE A 110 -1.37 11.07 -12.64
C PHE A 110 -0.65 12.41 -12.45
N ALA A 111 0.16 12.51 -11.41
CA ALA A 111 0.79 13.79 -11.03
C ALA A 111 1.91 14.23 -11.99
N GLY A 112 2.41 13.30 -12.80
CA GLY A 112 3.41 13.56 -13.84
C GLY A 112 4.69 12.75 -13.65
N ASN A 113 5.53 12.69 -14.67
CA ASN A 113 6.77 11.89 -14.64
C ASN A 113 7.80 12.36 -13.60
N SER A 114 7.70 13.60 -13.12
CA SER A 114 8.51 14.08 -12.00
C SER A 114 8.14 13.46 -10.67
N GLU A 115 6.92 12.94 -10.57
CA GLU A 115 6.35 12.31 -9.38
C GLU A 115 6.37 10.78 -9.46
N ILE A 116 7.32 10.23 -10.22
CA ILE A 116 7.69 8.81 -10.22
C ILE A 116 8.99 8.66 -9.44
N PHE A 117 9.02 7.76 -8.47
CA PHE A 117 10.23 7.41 -7.73
C PHE A 117 10.61 5.96 -7.96
N SER A 118 11.76 5.72 -8.62
CA SER A 118 12.24 4.36 -8.85
C SER A 118 12.88 3.77 -7.59
N VAL A 119 12.43 2.58 -7.21
CA VAL A 119 13.00 1.77 -6.11
C VAL A 119 13.92 0.65 -6.62
N SER A 120 14.09 0.52 -7.94
CA SER A 120 14.79 -0.58 -8.61
C SER A 120 16.25 -0.78 -8.18
N SER A 121 16.89 0.26 -7.62
CA SER A 121 18.26 0.15 -7.08
C SER A 121 18.32 -0.61 -5.76
N GLN A 122 17.22 -0.70 -5.04
CA GLN A 122 17.08 -1.39 -3.76
C GLN A 122 16.22 -2.65 -3.89
N GLU A 123 15.10 -2.55 -4.64
CA GLU A 123 14.14 -3.64 -4.79
C GLU A 123 13.66 -3.75 -6.25
N VAL A 124 13.78 -4.94 -6.85
CA VAL A 124 13.36 -5.21 -8.23
C VAL A 124 12.08 -6.04 -8.33
N ASN A 125 11.52 -6.45 -7.19
CA ASN A 125 10.19 -7.04 -7.07
C ASN A 125 9.47 -6.44 -5.86
N PRO A 126 9.12 -5.14 -5.92
CA PRO A 126 8.46 -4.46 -4.81
C PRO A 126 7.02 -4.93 -4.65
N MET A 127 6.59 -5.18 -3.40
CA MET A 127 5.29 -5.79 -3.10
C MET A 127 4.38 -4.94 -2.23
N GLY A 128 4.93 -4.18 -1.29
CA GLY A 128 4.12 -3.37 -0.38
C GLY A 128 4.76 -2.01 -0.10
N ILE A 129 3.92 -1.01 0.10
CA ILE A 129 4.31 0.38 0.40
C ILE A 129 3.54 0.91 1.59
N THR A 130 4.20 1.67 2.44
CA THR A 130 3.55 2.43 3.50
C THR A 130 4.35 3.69 3.84
N PHE A 131 3.71 4.63 4.53
CA PHE A 131 4.34 5.85 5.02
C PHE A 131 4.23 5.91 6.55
N ASN A 132 5.14 6.66 7.18
CA ASN A 132 4.94 7.05 8.57
C ASN A 132 3.84 8.14 8.67
N ASN A 133 3.36 8.40 9.90
CA ASN A 133 2.20 9.27 10.12
C ASN A 133 2.35 10.71 9.61
N ASP A 134 3.56 11.25 9.57
CA ASP A 134 3.81 12.62 9.09
C ASP A 134 4.26 12.68 7.62
N GLY A 135 4.37 11.53 6.95
CA GLY A 135 4.73 11.43 5.54
C GLY A 135 6.19 11.76 5.24
N THR A 136 7.04 11.87 6.25
CA THR A 136 8.48 12.16 6.06
C THR A 136 9.31 10.92 5.76
N LYS A 137 8.71 9.74 5.90
CA LYS A 137 9.33 8.45 5.58
C LYS A 137 8.38 7.59 4.73
N MET A 138 8.96 6.90 3.77
CA MET A 138 8.32 5.87 2.96
C MET A 138 9.07 4.55 3.17
N PHE A 139 8.32 3.47 3.23
CA PHE A 139 8.85 2.11 3.38
C PHE A 139 8.32 1.24 2.24
N VAL A 140 9.24 0.53 1.59
CA VAL A 140 8.93 -0.43 0.52
C VAL A 140 9.49 -1.78 0.92
N ILE A 141 8.65 -2.82 0.80
CA ILE A 141 9.02 -4.22 1.04
C ILE A 141 8.91 -5.00 -0.26
N GLY A 142 9.76 -6.00 -0.45
CA GLY A 142 9.68 -6.85 -1.63
C GLY A 142 10.52 -8.13 -1.56
N TYR A 143 10.40 -8.97 -2.59
CA TYR A 143 10.98 -10.31 -2.62
C TYR A 143 12.48 -10.35 -2.87
N SER A 144 13.04 -9.42 -3.65
CA SER A 144 14.42 -9.60 -4.13
C SER A 144 15.44 -9.48 -3.04
N GLY A 145 15.15 -8.64 -2.02
CA GLY A 145 16.00 -8.47 -0.87
C GLY A 145 15.51 -9.21 0.36
N ASP A 146 14.26 -9.67 0.38
CA ASP A 146 13.56 -10.14 1.57
C ASP A 146 13.73 -9.13 2.71
N ASP A 147 13.44 -7.86 2.39
CA ASP A 147 13.77 -6.74 3.26
C ASP A 147 12.80 -5.56 3.14
N VAL A 148 12.94 -4.66 4.11
CA VAL A 148 12.24 -3.37 4.15
C VAL A 148 13.24 -2.26 3.85
N ASN A 149 12.98 -1.52 2.80
CA ASN A 149 13.76 -0.36 2.37
C ASN A 149 13.15 0.94 2.89
N GLU A 150 13.90 1.70 3.68
CA GLU A 150 13.48 3.00 4.22
C GLU A 150 13.97 4.14 3.34
N TYR A 151 13.06 5.06 3.02
CA TYR A 151 13.36 6.31 2.31
C TYR A 151 12.91 7.51 3.15
N SER A 152 13.72 8.58 3.17
CA SER A 152 13.33 9.88 3.74
C SER A 152 12.79 10.79 2.65
N LEU A 153 11.72 11.52 2.94
CA LEU A 153 11.13 12.53 2.06
C LEU A 153 11.41 13.92 2.63
N SER A 154 12.08 14.79 1.87
CA SER A 154 12.34 16.16 2.32
C SER A 154 11.10 17.05 2.31
N THR A 155 10.08 16.68 1.54
CA THR A 155 8.73 17.21 1.58
C THR A 155 7.77 16.07 1.90
N ALA A 156 6.97 16.23 2.96
CA ALA A 156 6.05 15.17 3.39
C ALA A 156 5.12 14.72 2.27
N PHE A 157 5.00 13.40 2.07
CA PHE A 157 4.15 12.81 1.05
C PHE A 157 4.44 13.27 -0.39
N ASP A 158 5.68 13.64 -0.69
CA ASP A 158 6.14 14.00 -2.03
C ASP A 158 7.25 13.02 -2.43
N VAL A 159 6.88 11.99 -3.21
CA VAL A 159 7.80 10.89 -3.56
C VAL A 159 8.96 11.36 -4.45
N SER A 160 8.82 12.49 -5.17
CA SER A 160 9.91 13.06 -5.95
C SER A 160 11.09 13.52 -5.09
N THR A 161 10.86 13.74 -3.80
CA THR A 161 11.86 14.15 -2.82
C THR A 161 12.48 13.00 -2.03
N ALA A 162 12.10 11.75 -2.35
CA ALA A 162 12.56 10.57 -1.62
C ALA A 162 14.06 10.30 -1.82
N SER A 163 14.71 9.89 -0.75
CA SER A 163 16.12 9.48 -0.73
C SER A 163 16.28 8.24 0.13
N TYR A 164 16.97 7.22 -0.40
CA TYR A 164 17.25 5.98 0.33
C TYR A 164 18.02 6.25 1.62
N VAL A 165 17.62 5.59 2.70
CA VAL A 165 18.25 5.71 4.03
C VAL A 165 18.94 4.42 4.43
N GLN A 166 18.19 3.32 4.52
CA GLN A 166 18.68 2.05 5.04
C GLN A 166 17.76 0.90 4.67
N VAL A 167 18.24 -0.31 4.92
CA VAL A 167 17.52 -1.57 4.72
C VAL A 167 17.47 -2.37 6.02
N PHE A 168 16.35 -3.09 6.23
CA PHE A 168 16.19 -4.05 7.30
C PHE A 168 15.75 -5.39 6.72
N SER A 169 16.57 -6.44 6.87
CA SER A 169 16.24 -7.78 6.37
C SER A 169 15.22 -8.48 7.27
N VAL A 170 14.18 -9.02 6.65
CA VAL A 170 13.16 -9.87 7.27
C VAL A 170 13.31 -11.35 6.91
N LEU A 171 14.31 -11.69 6.08
CA LEU A 171 14.59 -13.03 5.54
C LEU A 171 14.54 -14.15 6.59
N ALA A 172 15.00 -13.88 7.81
CA ALA A 172 15.06 -14.91 8.87
C ALA A 172 13.66 -15.35 9.33
N GLN A 173 12.63 -14.52 9.14
CA GLN A 173 11.24 -14.78 9.50
C GLN A 173 10.39 -15.00 8.26
N GLU A 174 10.59 -14.22 7.20
CA GLU A 174 9.81 -14.29 5.97
C GLU A 174 10.72 -14.11 4.74
N ALA A 175 10.73 -15.11 3.87
CA ALA A 175 11.56 -15.13 2.67
C ALA A 175 10.80 -14.69 1.38
N ASN A 176 9.50 -14.44 1.47
CA ASN A 176 8.70 -13.84 0.39
C ASN A 176 7.74 -12.81 1.00
N PRO A 177 8.25 -11.68 1.50
CA PRO A 177 7.40 -10.68 2.13
C PRO A 177 6.52 -9.96 1.10
N MET A 178 5.23 -9.80 1.42
CA MET A 178 4.20 -9.27 0.52
C MET A 178 3.66 -7.92 0.99
N GLY A 179 3.61 -7.69 2.29
CA GLY A 179 2.97 -6.49 2.83
C GLY A 179 3.61 -6.01 4.12
N ILE A 180 3.51 -4.72 4.34
CA ILE A 180 4.08 -4.04 5.51
C ILE A 180 3.10 -3.00 6.05
N THR A 181 3.01 -2.91 7.36
CA THR A 181 2.30 -1.83 8.05
C THR A 181 2.93 -1.52 9.40
N PHE A 182 2.60 -0.36 9.96
CA PHE A 182 3.02 0.06 11.29
C PHE A 182 1.82 0.29 12.20
N ASN A 183 2.04 0.22 13.52
CA ASN A 183 1.05 0.72 14.46
C ASN A 183 1.05 2.27 14.49
N ASN A 184 -0.01 2.85 15.08
CA ASN A 184 -0.24 4.29 15.04
C ASN A 184 0.85 5.14 15.71
N ASP A 185 1.61 4.60 16.64
CA ASP A 185 2.69 5.32 17.35
C ASP A 185 4.09 5.04 16.77
N GLY A 186 4.16 4.17 15.74
CA GLY A 186 5.41 3.84 15.05
C GLY A 186 6.38 2.97 15.85
N THR A 187 5.92 2.36 16.98
CA THR A 187 6.77 1.50 17.82
C THR A 187 6.78 0.04 17.37
N LYS A 188 5.92 -0.33 16.42
CA LYS A 188 5.81 -1.68 15.89
C LYS A 188 5.66 -1.68 14.38
N MET A 189 6.32 -2.64 13.76
CA MET A 189 6.19 -2.98 12.34
C MET A 189 5.61 -4.39 12.22
N TYR A 190 4.72 -4.58 11.27
CA TYR A 190 4.14 -5.88 10.92
C TYR A 190 4.44 -6.19 9.47
N VAL A 191 4.90 -7.41 9.22
CA VAL A 191 5.20 -7.94 7.89
C VAL A 191 4.41 -9.21 7.68
N VAL A 192 3.73 -9.32 6.54
CA VAL A 192 3.07 -10.53 6.07
C VAL A 192 3.75 -11.03 4.81
N GLY A 193 3.82 -12.35 4.65
CA GLY A 193 4.40 -12.95 3.46
C GLY A 193 3.84 -14.32 3.12
N GLU A 194 4.39 -14.92 2.08
CA GLU A 194 3.88 -16.15 1.48
C GLU A 194 4.48 -17.43 2.09
N ILE A 195 5.75 -17.39 2.53
CA ILE A 195 6.44 -18.61 2.97
C ILE A 195 6.04 -19.02 4.38
N GLY A 196 6.03 -18.10 5.33
CA GLY A 196 5.61 -18.36 6.70
C GLY A 196 4.10 -18.58 6.83
N ASN A 197 3.31 -17.98 5.93
CA ASN A 197 1.85 -17.89 6.03
C ASN A 197 1.41 -17.27 7.37
N ASP A 198 2.15 -16.31 7.86
CA ASP A 198 1.96 -15.68 9.16
C ASP A 198 2.14 -14.15 9.09
N VAL A 199 1.96 -13.52 10.24
CA VAL A 199 2.26 -12.11 10.43
C VAL A 199 3.38 -11.98 11.44
N ASN A 200 4.48 -11.39 11.02
CA ASN A 200 5.67 -11.17 11.84
C ASN A 200 5.60 -9.78 12.48
N GLU A 201 5.73 -9.70 13.80
CA GLU A 201 5.77 -8.45 14.56
C GLU A 201 7.20 -8.10 14.95
N TYR A 202 7.60 -6.87 14.71
CA TYR A 202 8.90 -6.31 15.07
C TYR A 202 8.70 -5.10 15.99
N SER A 203 9.53 -4.98 17.03
CA SER A 203 9.61 -3.78 17.88
C SER A 203 10.58 -2.78 17.28
N LEU A 204 10.21 -1.50 17.28
CA LEU A 204 11.03 -0.37 16.86
C LEU A 204 11.32 0.52 18.06
N ASP A 205 12.56 0.99 18.20
CA ASP A 205 13.01 1.88 19.27
C ASP A 205 12.70 3.36 18.98
#